data_6fdbfff91ee109fc27558c61f5793e1a
#
_entry.id   6fdbfff91ee109fc27558c61f5793e1a
#
_cell.length_a   1.000
_cell.length_b   1.000
_cell.length_c   1.000
_cell.angle_alpha   90.00
_cell.angle_beta   90.00
_cell.angle_gamma   90.00
#
_symmetry.space_group_name_H-M   'P 1'
#
loop_
_entity.id
_entity.type
_entity.pdbx_description
1 polymer ?
#
loop_
_entity_poly.entity_id
_entity_poly.type
_entity_poly.pdbx_seq_one_letter_code
_entity_poly.pdbx_strand_id
1 'polypeptide(L)'
;MSEYCYDIKMGRTNSGGSEVRMYYSTVARSGLASSDALVEDQFIPGRVNQPGVIELDLWGPGRTRGPREPGNGMAVFENSDGGLDAFKGYALDSGIYYVQRTLVSDPSTLNTTVIFNGLMERCEVTEESVNIYLRDQVHRYNKAALPTRYAGTNALPAGVEGTPEDLGGKSKPAALGICLNVTPAFVNTSRLIYQVDGQQGFLTGWSLVVYDARTVLTEDGAGDYTDQTDMETNAPTAGQYRVWPAGGCFRLGSAPTGQITCDITNPAIAGGSTGLTPAASTSCEVHAILGRLAYLSGLTAPQIISSLAVNPQCGIYLTGEVTYLQAMNELMQGVSAGWYLNPGSDSDILVRELEDPASETSVQDFTDENIISFKPLVSA
;
A
#
# COMPACT_ATOMS: atom_id res chain seq x y z
N MET A 1 35.20 7.75 17.89
CA MET A 1 33.76 7.78 17.55
C MET A 1 33.61 8.25 16.11
N SER A 2 32.95 7.46 15.29
CA SER A 2 32.61 7.94 13.92
C SER A 2 31.50 8.97 14.05
N GLU A 3 31.80 10.22 13.79
CA GLU A 3 30.84 11.30 13.85
C GLU A 3 30.03 11.29 12.54
N TYR A 4 28.72 11.28 12.63
CA TYR A 4 27.81 11.31 11.48
C TYR A 4 27.15 12.69 11.35
N CYS A 5 26.96 13.13 10.12
CA CYS A 5 26.03 14.20 9.81
C CYS A 5 24.81 13.65 9.08
N TYR A 6 23.74 14.40 9.12
CA TYR A 6 22.48 14.05 8.46
C TYR A 6 22.20 15.06 7.36
N ASP A 7 22.03 14.55 6.17
CA ASP A 7 21.69 15.32 4.99
C ASP A 7 20.22 15.15 4.70
N ILE A 8 19.53 16.24 4.48
CA ILE A 8 18.12 16.30 4.20
C ILE A 8 17.93 16.69 2.75
N LYS A 9 17.22 15.83 2.01
CA LYS A 9 16.72 16.12 0.67
C LYS A 9 15.22 16.31 0.74
N MET A 10 14.75 17.46 0.31
CA MET A 10 13.33 17.76 0.20
C MET A 10 12.96 18.05 -1.24
N GLY A 11 11.80 17.56 -1.68
CA GLY A 11 11.24 17.89 -2.98
C GLY A 11 9.86 18.50 -2.83
N ARG A 12 9.58 19.52 -3.61
CA ARG A 12 8.25 20.15 -3.71
C ARG A 12 7.88 20.33 -5.17
N THR A 13 6.61 20.35 -5.46
CA THR A 13 6.12 20.73 -6.78
C THR A 13 5.92 22.25 -6.83
N ASN A 14 6.50 22.90 -7.81
CA ASN A 14 6.26 24.33 -8.05
C ASN A 14 4.92 24.56 -8.78
N SER A 15 4.52 25.81 -8.93
CA SER A 15 3.28 26.20 -9.63
C SER A 15 3.22 25.75 -11.10
N GLY A 16 4.35 25.40 -11.70
CA GLY A 16 4.45 24.86 -13.07
C GLY A 16 4.44 23.34 -13.15
N GLY A 17 4.25 22.62 -12.03
CA GLY A 17 4.22 21.17 -11.98
C GLY A 17 5.60 20.50 -11.95
N SER A 18 6.69 21.26 -11.89
CA SER A 18 8.05 20.73 -11.83
C SER A 18 8.49 20.50 -10.38
N GLU A 19 9.22 19.42 -10.15
CA GLU A 19 9.83 19.14 -8.84
C GLU A 19 11.01 20.11 -8.61
N VAL A 20 10.98 20.79 -7.46
CA VAL A 20 12.10 21.59 -6.97
C VAL A 20 12.71 20.87 -5.78
N ARG A 21 13.98 20.55 -5.85
CA ARG A 21 14.73 19.88 -4.79
C ARG A 21 15.53 20.89 -3.97
N MET A 22 15.56 20.64 -2.67
CA MET A 22 16.31 21.45 -1.70
C MET A 22 17.13 20.52 -0.82
N TYR A 23 18.36 20.94 -0.51
CA TYR A 23 19.28 20.17 0.31
C TYR A 23 19.75 20.98 1.49
N TYR A 24 19.73 20.38 2.67
CA TYR A 24 20.21 20.93 3.93
C TYR A 24 20.96 19.85 4.72
N SER A 25 21.81 20.24 5.62
CA SER A 25 22.56 19.30 6.48
C SER A 25 22.61 19.78 7.93
N THR A 26 22.95 18.89 8.82
CA THR A 26 23.30 19.24 10.22
C THR A 26 24.66 19.93 10.29
N VAL A 27 25.52 19.78 9.28
CA VAL A 27 26.83 20.42 9.17
C VAL A 27 26.97 21.04 7.76
N ALA A 28 27.40 22.30 7.71
CA ALA A 28 27.63 22.97 6.43
C ALA A 28 28.74 22.24 5.64
N ARG A 29 28.49 21.99 4.34
CA ARG A 29 29.41 21.24 3.48
C ARG A 29 29.49 21.85 2.08
N SER A 30 30.63 21.61 1.40
CA SER A 30 30.86 22.04 0.02
C SER A 30 31.74 21.04 -0.73
N GLY A 31 31.74 21.09 -2.04
CA GLY A 31 32.61 20.26 -2.87
C GLY A 31 32.21 18.77 -2.91
N LEU A 32 30.92 18.49 -2.86
CA LEU A 32 30.39 17.12 -2.85
C LEU A 32 30.45 16.52 -4.25
N ALA A 33 31.13 15.38 -4.39
CA ALA A 33 30.96 14.55 -5.57
C ALA A 33 29.61 13.83 -5.49
N SER A 34 28.72 14.12 -6.41
CA SER A 34 27.37 13.52 -6.46
C SER A 34 26.94 13.29 -7.90
N SER A 35 26.19 12.22 -8.13
CA SER A 35 25.47 12.02 -9.39
C SER A 35 24.24 12.93 -9.55
N ASP A 36 23.83 13.62 -8.50
CA ASP A 36 22.77 14.63 -8.53
C ASP A 36 23.39 16.01 -8.77
N ALA A 37 23.20 16.54 -9.99
CA ALA A 37 23.75 17.82 -10.41
C ALA A 37 23.33 19.02 -9.53
N LEU A 38 22.30 18.85 -8.68
CA LEU A 38 21.87 19.89 -7.75
C LEU A 38 22.76 20.00 -6.52
N VAL A 39 23.60 19.01 -6.25
CA VAL A 39 24.51 18.98 -5.09
C VAL A 39 25.97 18.80 -5.49
N GLU A 40 26.25 18.45 -6.74
CA GLU A 40 27.62 18.35 -7.24
C GLU A 40 28.30 19.73 -7.19
N ASP A 41 29.40 19.81 -6.44
CA ASP A 41 30.15 21.02 -6.16
C ASP A 41 29.33 22.17 -5.54
N GLN A 42 28.14 21.93 -5.05
CA GLN A 42 27.30 22.93 -4.41
C GLN A 42 27.57 23.04 -2.90
N PHE A 43 27.25 24.20 -2.36
CA PHE A 43 27.24 24.41 -0.91
C PHE A 43 25.92 23.95 -0.30
N ILE A 44 26.00 23.00 0.65
CA ILE A 44 24.85 22.56 1.45
C ILE A 44 24.89 23.28 2.79
N PRO A 45 23.91 24.13 3.10
CA PRO A 45 23.90 24.88 4.34
C PRO A 45 23.63 23.97 5.53
N GLY A 46 24.36 24.18 6.64
CA GLY A 46 24.19 23.51 7.92
C GLY A 46 23.07 24.14 8.75
N ARG A 47 21.81 23.95 8.33
CA ARG A 47 20.64 24.55 8.97
C ARG A 47 19.74 23.56 9.71
N VAL A 48 20.11 22.30 9.74
CA VAL A 48 19.29 21.25 10.35
C VAL A 48 19.65 21.12 11.82
N ASN A 49 18.77 21.60 12.71
CA ASN A 49 18.92 21.43 14.14
C ASN A 49 18.45 20.03 14.59
N GLN A 50 17.35 19.56 13.99
CA GLN A 50 16.79 18.23 14.25
C GLN A 50 16.36 17.62 12.90
N PRO A 51 16.98 16.51 12.46
CA PRO A 51 16.74 15.95 11.13
C PRO A 51 15.38 15.26 10.98
N GLY A 52 14.67 15.07 12.09
CA GLY A 52 13.39 14.39 12.18
C GLY A 52 13.51 13.18 13.11
N VAL A 53 12.63 13.14 14.09
CA VAL A 53 12.41 11.96 14.93
C VAL A 53 11.06 11.40 14.50
N ILE A 54 11.06 10.16 14.02
CA ILE A 54 9.86 9.47 13.58
C ILE A 54 9.75 8.19 14.35
N GLU A 55 8.62 8.04 15.02
CA GLU A 55 8.27 6.80 15.69
C GLU A 55 7.54 5.91 14.67
N LEU A 56 8.07 4.73 14.44
CA LEU A 56 7.49 3.72 13.54
C LEU A 56 7.11 2.52 14.39
N ASP A 57 5.83 2.37 14.64
CA ASP A 57 5.28 1.18 15.26
C ASP A 57 4.86 0.16 14.21
N LEU A 58 5.49 -1.01 14.20
CA LEU A 58 5.10 -2.10 13.29
C LEU A 58 3.78 -2.73 13.72
N TRP A 59 3.48 -2.79 15.03
CA TRP A 59 2.31 -3.48 15.56
C TRP A 59 1.60 -2.77 16.71
N GLY A 60 1.99 -1.54 17.03
CA GLY A 60 1.52 -0.81 18.20
C GLY A 60 2.16 -1.27 19.51
N PRO A 61 2.04 -0.46 20.59
CA PRO A 61 2.73 -0.67 21.84
C PRO A 61 2.41 -2.03 22.49
N GLY A 62 3.44 -2.81 22.80
CA GLY A 62 3.32 -4.08 23.52
C GLY A 62 2.68 -5.22 22.73
N ARG A 63 2.60 -5.12 21.41
CA ARG A 63 2.06 -6.14 20.52
C ARG A 63 3.14 -6.71 19.61
N THR A 64 3.04 -7.99 19.33
CA THR A 64 3.85 -8.70 18.31
C THR A 64 3.09 -8.91 17.00
N ARG A 65 1.84 -8.47 16.93
CA ARG A 65 0.95 -8.53 15.77
C ARG A 65 -0.03 -7.36 15.83
N GLY A 66 -0.49 -6.90 14.71
CA GLY A 66 -1.51 -5.87 14.64
C GLY A 66 -1.40 -5.03 13.36
N PRO A 67 -2.35 -4.13 13.15
CA PRO A 67 -2.30 -3.21 12.03
C PRO A 67 -1.12 -2.24 12.21
N ARG A 68 -0.43 -1.96 11.12
CA ARG A 68 0.54 -0.90 11.06
C ARG A 68 -0.19 0.44 11.00
N GLU A 69 0.27 1.40 11.78
CA GLU A 69 -0.19 2.79 11.72
C GLU A 69 0.87 3.67 11.06
N PRO A 70 0.46 4.74 10.33
CA PRO A 70 1.41 5.69 9.80
C PRO A 70 2.15 6.40 10.93
N GLY A 71 3.48 6.46 10.83
CA GLY A 71 4.32 7.22 11.74
C GLY A 71 4.25 8.72 11.45
N ASN A 72 4.38 9.52 12.51
CA ASN A 72 4.46 10.98 12.44
C ASN A 72 5.78 11.46 13.04
N GLY A 73 6.25 12.62 12.59
CA GLY A 73 7.47 13.19 13.11
C GLY A 73 7.59 14.69 12.82
N MET A 74 8.67 15.30 13.30
CA MET A 74 8.95 16.70 13.05
C MET A 74 10.45 16.92 12.87
N ALA A 75 10.81 17.71 11.84
CA ALA A 75 12.15 18.20 11.62
C ALA A 75 12.23 19.72 11.92
N VAL A 76 13.35 20.17 12.46
CA VAL A 76 13.56 21.55 12.86
C VAL A 76 14.78 22.12 12.15
N PHE A 77 14.59 23.24 11.48
CA PHE A 77 15.62 23.97 10.75
C PHE A 77 15.85 25.36 11.38
N GLU A 78 17.09 25.81 11.39
CA GLU A 78 17.50 27.13 11.84
C GLU A 78 17.07 28.22 10.85
N ASN A 79 16.42 29.29 11.34
CA ASN A 79 15.94 30.41 10.53
C ASN A 79 16.21 31.78 11.13
N SER A 80 17.10 31.90 12.14
CA SER A 80 17.37 33.18 12.82
C SER A 80 17.88 34.31 11.91
N ASP A 81 18.37 33.97 10.71
CA ASP A 81 18.78 34.92 9.69
C ASP A 81 17.69 35.22 8.61
N GLY A 82 16.49 34.63 8.75
CA GLY A 82 15.40 34.75 7.79
C GLY A 82 15.65 34.03 6.45
N GLY A 83 16.73 33.25 6.34
CA GLY A 83 17.14 32.60 5.08
C GLY A 83 16.17 31.53 4.59
N LEU A 84 15.24 31.07 5.44
CA LEU A 84 14.20 30.10 5.09
C LEU A 84 12.79 30.71 5.03
N ASP A 85 12.65 32.04 5.11
CA ASP A 85 11.34 32.70 5.06
C ASP A 85 10.52 32.39 3.81
N ALA A 86 11.19 32.02 2.70
CA ALA A 86 10.54 31.59 1.48
C ALA A 86 9.65 30.35 1.65
N PHE A 87 9.87 29.55 2.72
CA PHE A 87 9.02 28.39 3.02
C PHE A 87 7.56 28.76 3.32
N LYS A 88 7.29 30.00 3.76
CA LYS A 88 5.93 30.56 3.92
C LYS A 88 5.10 30.48 2.64
N GLY A 89 5.75 30.54 1.48
CA GLY A 89 5.10 30.50 0.16
C GLY A 89 5.14 29.14 -0.53
N TYR A 90 5.67 28.09 0.11
CA TYR A 90 5.82 26.79 -0.51
C TYR A 90 4.65 25.86 -0.17
N ALA A 91 4.09 25.21 -1.20
CA ALA A 91 3.20 24.08 -1.02
C ALA A 91 4.05 22.82 -0.77
N LEU A 92 4.22 22.46 0.50
CA LEU A 92 5.04 21.33 0.91
C LEU A 92 4.25 20.03 1.11
N ASP A 93 2.93 20.09 1.24
CA ASP A 93 2.10 18.91 1.46
C ASP A 93 2.34 17.85 0.39
N SER A 94 2.54 16.62 0.85
CA SER A 94 2.89 15.45 0.03
C SER A 94 4.24 15.56 -0.70
N GLY A 95 5.05 16.58 -0.44
CA GLY A 95 6.44 16.66 -0.90
C GLY A 95 7.31 15.60 -0.23
N ILE A 96 8.31 15.11 -0.97
CA ILE A 96 9.23 14.10 -0.45
C ILE A 96 10.17 14.68 0.62
N TYR A 97 10.51 13.84 1.60
CA TYR A 97 11.48 14.16 2.65
C TYR A 97 12.37 12.94 2.92
N TYR A 98 13.65 13.06 2.58
CA TYR A 98 14.65 12.03 2.82
C TYR A 98 15.65 12.47 3.86
N VAL A 99 16.00 11.55 4.77
CA VAL A 99 17.12 11.70 5.68
C VAL A 99 18.20 10.71 5.28
N GLN A 100 19.37 11.22 4.94
CA GLN A 100 20.55 10.43 4.62
C GLN A 100 21.61 10.61 5.70
N ARG A 101 22.30 9.54 6.05
CA ARG A 101 23.40 9.56 7.02
C ARG A 101 24.74 9.51 6.31
N THR A 102 25.61 10.44 6.61
CA THR A 102 26.96 10.54 6.04
C THR A 102 28.00 10.59 7.15
N LEU A 103 29.18 9.98 6.94
CA LEU A 103 30.31 10.08 7.84
C LEU A 103 30.96 11.46 7.71
N VAL A 104 31.16 12.17 8.82
CA VAL A 104 31.83 13.49 8.83
C VAL A 104 33.30 13.38 8.41
N SER A 105 33.92 12.20 8.59
CA SER A 105 35.30 11.96 8.16
C SER A 105 35.49 11.90 6.63
N ASP A 106 34.43 11.78 5.87
CA ASP A 106 34.43 11.86 4.40
C ASP A 106 33.38 12.86 3.91
N PRO A 107 33.64 14.17 4.06
CA PRO A 107 32.69 15.20 3.67
C PRO A 107 32.56 15.37 2.16
N SER A 108 33.43 14.76 1.37
CA SER A 108 33.43 14.85 -0.10
C SER A 108 32.41 13.92 -0.78
N THR A 109 31.84 12.97 -0.04
CA THR A 109 30.92 12.01 -0.60
C THR A 109 29.55 12.10 0.11
N LEU A 110 28.49 12.29 -0.66
CA LEU A 110 27.14 12.08 -0.16
C LEU A 110 26.94 10.58 -0.01
N ASN A 111 26.90 10.10 1.23
CA ASN A 111 26.58 8.71 1.46
C ASN A 111 25.11 8.50 1.09
N THR A 112 24.84 7.53 0.25
CA THR A 112 23.50 7.19 -0.25
C THR A 112 22.65 6.39 0.75
N THR A 113 23.12 6.16 1.97
CA THR A 113 22.36 5.42 2.96
C THR A 113 21.19 6.27 3.46
N VAL A 114 20.02 6.05 2.84
CA VAL A 114 18.78 6.64 3.28
C VAL A 114 18.33 5.91 4.55
N ILE A 115 18.16 6.68 5.65
CA ILE A 115 17.68 6.15 6.92
C ILE A 115 16.20 6.41 7.15
N PHE A 116 15.67 7.41 6.46
CA PHE A 116 14.24 7.71 6.46
C PHE A 116 13.80 8.28 5.10
N ASN A 117 12.64 7.84 4.68
CA ASN A 117 11.95 8.31 3.48
C ASN A 117 10.47 8.52 3.84
N GLY A 118 10.02 9.76 3.78
CA GLY A 118 8.67 10.14 4.15
C GLY A 118 8.13 11.29 3.33
N LEU A 119 7.01 11.82 3.77
CA LEU A 119 6.30 12.92 3.14
C LEU A 119 6.22 14.10 4.12
N MET A 120 6.32 15.30 3.58
CA MET A 120 6.00 16.51 4.33
C MET A 120 4.48 16.68 4.40
N GLU A 121 3.98 17.06 5.55
CA GLU A 121 2.56 17.35 5.76
C GLU A 121 2.29 18.85 5.74
N ARG A 122 3.03 19.58 6.55
CA ARG A 122 2.94 21.05 6.65
C ARG A 122 4.23 21.63 7.20
N CYS A 123 4.40 22.93 7.09
CA CYS A 123 5.48 23.64 7.76
C CYS A 123 4.92 24.82 8.58
N GLU A 124 5.65 25.16 9.63
CA GLU A 124 5.48 26.37 10.43
C GLU A 124 6.76 27.14 10.41
N VAL A 125 6.70 28.40 9.97
CA VAL A 125 7.86 29.27 9.85
C VAL A 125 7.78 30.35 10.94
N THR A 126 8.76 30.36 11.83
CA THR A 126 8.95 31.37 12.86
C THR A 126 10.18 32.23 12.53
N GLU A 127 10.47 33.24 13.34
CA GLU A 127 11.70 34.07 13.23
C GLU A 127 12.97 33.28 13.53
N GLU A 128 12.87 32.21 14.33
CA GLU A 128 14.02 31.41 14.77
C GLU A 128 14.14 30.08 14.06
N SER A 129 13.03 29.50 13.63
CA SER A 129 12.99 28.14 13.11
C SER A 129 11.95 27.91 12.03
N VAL A 130 12.19 26.89 11.22
CA VAL A 130 11.20 26.26 10.36
C VAL A 130 10.95 24.85 10.86
N ASN A 131 9.74 24.57 11.28
CA ASN A 131 9.30 23.25 11.73
C ASN A 131 8.56 22.56 10.59
N ILE A 132 9.07 21.41 10.14
CA ILE A 132 8.45 20.60 9.08
C ILE A 132 7.86 19.37 9.73
N TYR A 133 6.53 19.24 9.64
CA TYR A 133 5.81 18.07 10.11
C TYR A 133 5.87 16.98 9.05
N LEU A 134 6.21 15.78 9.48
CA LEU A 134 6.51 14.64 8.63
C LEU A 134 5.51 13.52 8.89
N ARG A 135 5.20 12.77 7.85
CA ARG A 135 4.44 11.54 7.92
C ARG A 135 5.14 10.44 7.14
N ASP A 136 4.95 9.20 7.59
CA ASP A 136 5.44 8.01 6.92
C ASP A 136 4.77 7.89 5.53
N GLN A 137 5.47 7.34 4.58
CA GLN A 137 4.95 7.01 3.25
C GLN A 137 3.78 6.02 3.27
N VAL A 138 3.60 5.25 4.34
CA VAL A 138 2.43 4.38 4.54
C VAL A 138 1.11 5.14 4.44
N HIS A 139 1.12 6.45 4.75
CA HIS A 139 -0.05 7.31 4.59
C HIS A 139 -0.63 7.29 3.17
N ARG A 140 0.19 7.05 2.14
CA ARG A 140 -0.29 6.94 0.74
C ARG A 140 -1.30 5.83 0.51
N TYR A 141 -1.30 4.81 1.37
CA TYR A 141 -2.26 3.70 1.32
C TYR A 141 -3.59 4.02 1.99
N ASN A 142 -3.74 5.19 2.63
CA ASN A 142 -4.98 5.68 3.22
C ASN A 142 -5.97 6.20 2.16
N LYS A 143 -6.07 5.48 1.06
CA LYS A 143 -7.02 5.73 -0.04
C LYS A 143 -8.03 4.60 -0.09
N ALA A 144 -9.24 4.90 -0.59
CA ALA A 144 -10.26 3.88 -0.80
C ALA A 144 -9.74 2.75 -1.71
N ALA A 145 -9.79 1.51 -1.21
CA ALA A 145 -9.38 0.33 -1.97
C ALA A 145 -10.42 -0.08 -3.01
N LEU A 146 -11.66 0.35 -2.84
CA LEU A 146 -12.79 0.08 -3.72
C LEU A 146 -13.33 1.39 -4.32
N PRO A 147 -12.61 2.03 -5.26
CA PRO A 147 -13.00 3.33 -5.82
C PRO A 147 -14.21 3.24 -6.75
N THR A 148 -14.44 2.09 -7.40
CA THR A 148 -15.58 1.89 -8.29
C THR A 148 -16.84 1.60 -7.49
N ARG A 149 -17.90 2.38 -7.77
CA ARG A 149 -19.18 2.28 -7.07
C ARG A 149 -20.30 1.89 -8.04
N TYR A 150 -21.34 1.29 -7.53
CA TYR A 150 -22.56 1.04 -8.28
C TYR A 150 -23.24 2.36 -8.62
N ALA A 151 -23.61 2.55 -9.88
CA ALA A 151 -24.32 3.74 -10.32
C ALA A 151 -25.79 3.71 -9.90
N GLY A 152 -26.35 2.55 -9.57
CA GLY A 152 -27.77 2.40 -9.25
C GLY A 152 -28.69 2.67 -10.45
N THR A 153 -28.24 2.41 -11.67
CA THR A 153 -28.92 2.83 -12.91
C THR A 153 -29.62 1.70 -13.65
N ASN A 154 -29.83 0.54 -13.00
CA ASN A 154 -30.54 -0.55 -13.68
C ASN A 154 -31.95 -0.12 -14.08
N ALA A 155 -32.26 -0.32 -15.38
CA ALA A 155 -33.62 -0.28 -15.90
C ALA A 155 -34.07 -1.73 -16.12
N LEU A 156 -34.60 -2.35 -15.07
CA LEU A 156 -34.95 -3.77 -15.09
C LEU A 156 -35.85 -4.09 -16.31
N PRO A 157 -35.59 -5.19 -17.02
CA PRO A 157 -34.72 -6.32 -16.62
C PRO A 157 -33.22 -6.17 -16.98
N ALA A 158 -32.76 -5.04 -17.50
CA ALA A 158 -31.37 -4.84 -17.92
C ALA A 158 -30.52 -4.14 -16.84
N GLY A 159 -29.18 -4.32 -16.95
CA GLY A 159 -28.20 -3.63 -16.14
C GLY A 159 -27.52 -4.51 -15.08
N VAL A 160 -26.33 -4.05 -14.65
CA VAL A 160 -25.49 -4.70 -13.61
C VAL A 160 -25.02 -3.69 -12.54
N GLU A 161 -25.72 -2.55 -12.45
CA GLU A 161 -25.38 -1.45 -11.55
C GLU A 161 -26.31 -1.38 -10.32
N GLY A 162 -27.23 -2.35 -10.16
CA GLY A 162 -28.25 -2.29 -9.12
C GLY A 162 -29.28 -1.17 -9.34
N THR A 163 -30.22 -1.05 -8.41
CA THR A 163 -31.16 0.09 -8.37
C THR A 163 -30.67 1.15 -7.40
N PRO A 164 -31.20 2.40 -7.47
CA PRO A 164 -30.83 3.45 -6.52
C PRO A 164 -31.06 3.07 -5.06
N GLU A 165 -32.08 2.25 -4.80
CA GLU A 165 -32.52 1.88 -3.46
C GLU A 165 -31.68 0.73 -2.85
N ASP A 166 -31.11 -0.15 -3.69
CA ASP A 166 -30.41 -1.33 -3.21
C ASP A 166 -28.88 -1.17 -3.23
N LEU A 167 -28.26 -0.84 -4.36
CA LEU A 167 -26.82 -0.78 -4.53
C LEU A 167 -26.28 0.61 -4.87
N GLY A 168 -27.11 1.56 -5.30
CA GLY A 168 -26.67 2.89 -5.71
C GLY A 168 -25.71 3.55 -4.72
N GLY A 169 -24.52 3.93 -5.19
CA GLY A 169 -23.48 4.57 -4.39
C GLY A 169 -22.63 3.64 -3.52
N LYS A 170 -22.99 2.36 -3.35
CA LYS A 170 -22.18 1.38 -2.61
C LYS A 170 -20.94 0.98 -3.42
N SER A 171 -19.86 0.70 -2.74
CA SER A 171 -18.63 0.20 -3.39
C SER A 171 -18.85 -1.16 -4.00
N LYS A 172 -18.35 -1.38 -5.22
CA LYS A 172 -18.33 -2.70 -5.84
C LYS A 172 -17.30 -3.58 -5.12
N PRO A 173 -17.57 -4.89 -4.92
CA PRO A 173 -16.65 -5.79 -4.24
C PRO A 173 -15.37 -6.05 -5.07
N ALA A 174 -14.33 -6.52 -4.40
CA ALA A 174 -13.12 -7.07 -5.02
C ALA A 174 -12.72 -8.39 -4.37
N ALA A 175 -12.31 -9.34 -5.19
CA ALA A 175 -11.80 -10.63 -4.76
C ALA A 175 -10.33 -10.78 -5.20
N LEU A 176 -9.42 -10.96 -4.28
CA LEU A 176 -8.00 -11.15 -4.54
C LEU A 176 -7.52 -12.46 -3.89
N GLY A 177 -6.92 -13.35 -4.67
CA GLY A 177 -6.46 -14.65 -4.19
C GLY A 177 -7.58 -15.67 -4.00
N ILE A 178 -7.49 -16.50 -2.96
CA ILE A 178 -8.44 -17.59 -2.65
C ILE A 178 -9.41 -17.08 -1.59
N CYS A 179 -10.64 -16.77 -1.99
CA CYS A 179 -11.70 -16.29 -1.11
C CYS A 179 -12.80 -17.34 -1.03
N LEU A 180 -13.04 -17.89 0.16
CA LEU A 180 -13.99 -18.98 0.37
C LEU A 180 -15.28 -18.47 1.01
N ASN A 181 -16.40 -19.05 0.59
CA ASN A 181 -17.73 -18.79 1.13
C ASN A 181 -18.11 -17.30 1.15
N VAL A 182 -17.75 -16.56 0.10
CA VAL A 182 -18.09 -15.14 -0.03
C VAL A 182 -19.54 -14.97 -0.46
N THR A 183 -20.17 -13.87 -0.02
CA THR A 183 -21.51 -13.51 -0.43
C THR A 183 -21.42 -12.47 -1.56
N PRO A 184 -21.74 -12.82 -2.81
CA PRO A 184 -21.67 -11.90 -3.94
C PRO A 184 -22.77 -10.84 -3.88
N ALA A 185 -22.53 -9.69 -4.49
CA ALA A 185 -23.54 -8.65 -4.62
C ALA A 185 -24.62 -9.06 -5.64
N PHE A 186 -25.89 -8.99 -5.27
CA PHE A 186 -27.01 -9.27 -6.17
C PHE A 186 -27.33 -8.04 -7.02
N VAL A 187 -26.75 -7.96 -8.22
CA VAL A 187 -26.77 -6.75 -9.05
C VAL A 187 -27.98 -6.64 -9.96
N ASN A 188 -28.63 -7.77 -10.31
CA ASN A 188 -29.85 -7.75 -11.12
C ASN A 188 -30.82 -8.84 -10.67
N THR A 189 -31.89 -8.43 -10.01
CA THR A 189 -32.90 -9.34 -9.46
C THR A 189 -33.78 -9.99 -10.52
N SER A 190 -34.02 -9.32 -11.65
CA SER A 190 -34.85 -9.87 -12.74
C SER A 190 -34.13 -10.96 -13.53
N ARG A 191 -32.82 -10.87 -13.66
CA ARG A 191 -32.01 -11.83 -14.45
C ARG A 191 -31.14 -12.71 -13.57
N LEU A 192 -31.25 -12.61 -12.27
CA LEU A 192 -30.50 -13.40 -11.28
C LEU A 192 -28.98 -13.29 -11.47
N ILE A 193 -28.49 -12.04 -11.64
CA ILE A 193 -27.07 -11.78 -11.85
C ILE A 193 -26.44 -11.31 -10.54
N TYR A 194 -25.31 -11.94 -10.22
CA TYR A 194 -24.49 -11.68 -9.03
C TYR A 194 -23.11 -11.22 -9.46
N GLN A 195 -22.50 -10.29 -8.68
CA GLN A 195 -21.16 -9.80 -8.90
C GLN A 195 -20.25 -10.14 -7.73
N VAL A 196 -19.11 -10.73 -8.03
CA VAL A 196 -18.07 -11.14 -7.07
C VAL A 196 -16.90 -10.13 -7.08
N ASP A 197 -16.51 -9.65 -8.27
CA ASP A 197 -15.46 -8.63 -8.43
C ASP A 197 -15.89 -7.56 -9.44
N GLY A 198 -16.31 -6.41 -8.93
CA GLY A 198 -16.70 -5.26 -9.75
C GLY A 198 -15.60 -4.21 -9.90
N GLN A 199 -14.41 -4.42 -9.33
CA GLN A 199 -13.28 -3.50 -9.45
C GLN A 199 -12.40 -3.80 -10.65
N GLN A 200 -12.14 -5.08 -10.92
CA GLN A 200 -11.21 -5.49 -11.99
C GLN A 200 -11.68 -6.71 -12.80
N GLY A 201 -12.75 -7.38 -12.38
CA GLY A 201 -13.20 -8.63 -12.96
C GLY A 201 -12.31 -9.82 -12.58
N PHE A 202 -12.54 -10.97 -13.22
CA PHE A 202 -11.74 -12.16 -12.96
C PHE A 202 -10.48 -12.16 -13.83
N LEU A 203 -9.34 -12.33 -13.17
CA LEU A 203 -8.04 -12.32 -13.83
C LEU A 203 -7.69 -13.70 -14.38
N THR A 204 -6.72 -13.78 -15.29
CA THR A 204 -6.28 -15.05 -15.87
C THR A 204 -5.95 -16.11 -14.82
N GLY A 205 -6.48 -17.30 -14.96
CA GLY A 205 -6.32 -18.40 -14.00
C GLY A 205 -7.36 -18.41 -12.88
N TRP A 206 -8.42 -17.61 -12.99
CA TRP A 206 -9.55 -17.63 -12.06
C TRP A 206 -10.30 -18.98 -12.08
N SER A 207 -10.97 -19.28 -10.97
CA SER A 207 -11.97 -20.33 -10.88
C SER A 207 -13.07 -19.92 -9.91
N LEU A 208 -14.30 -20.34 -10.18
CA LEU A 208 -15.48 -20.00 -9.38
C LEU A 208 -16.29 -21.27 -9.12
N VAL A 209 -16.70 -21.45 -7.87
CA VAL A 209 -17.69 -22.47 -7.47
C VAL A 209 -18.85 -21.76 -6.79
N VAL A 210 -20.06 -21.96 -7.27
CA VAL A 210 -21.26 -21.29 -6.75
C VAL A 210 -22.10 -22.29 -5.94
N TYR A 211 -22.63 -21.84 -4.82
CA TYR A 211 -23.49 -22.62 -3.92
C TYR A 211 -24.86 -21.96 -3.77
N ASP A 212 -25.93 -22.76 -3.84
CA ASP A 212 -27.29 -22.38 -3.45
C ASP A 212 -27.66 -23.14 -2.18
N ALA A 213 -27.90 -22.44 -1.07
CA ALA A 213 -28.18 -23.04 0.23
C ALA A 213 -27.14 -24.13 0.61
N ARG A 214 -25.84 -23.88 0.35
CA ARG A 214 -24.70 -24.81 0.54
C ARG A 214 -24.62 -25.98 -0.45
N THR A 215 -25.53 -26.09 -1.41
CA THR A 215 -25.45 -27.09 -2.47
C THR A 215 -24.68 -26.51 -3.66
N VAL A 216 -23.66 -27.22 -4.13
CA VAL A 216 -22.87 -26.83 -5.30
C VAL A 216 -23.75 -26.82 -6.53
N LEU A 217 -23.73 -25.71 -7.27
CA LEU A 217 -24.33 -25.61 -8.59
C LEU A 217 -23.34 -26.04 -9.66
N THR A 218 -23.86 -26.59 -10.77
CA THR A 218 -23.05 -26.96 -11.93
C THR A 218 -22.92 -25.75 -12.87
N GLU A 219 -21.75 -25.54 -13.41
CA GLU A 219 -21.53 -24.55 -14.46
C GLU A 219 -22.15 -25.01 -15.78
N ASP A 220 -22.79 -24.08 -16.50
CA ASP A 220 -23.40 -24.36 -17.83
C ASP A 220 -22.33 -24.65 -18.86
N GLY A 221 -22.49 -25.73 -19.63
CA GLY A 221 -21.52 -26.16 -20.64
C GLY A 221 -21.39 -25.24 -21.86
N ALA A 222 -22.16 -24.14 -21.95
CA ALA A 222 -22.07 -23.16 -23.04
C ALA A 222 -20.81 -22.29 -22.98
N GLY A 223 -19.98 -22.43 -21.92
CA GLY A 223 -18.78 -21.60 -21.69
C GLY A 223 -19.11 -20.19 -21.21
N ASP A 224 -18.07 -19.37 -21.00
CA ASP A 224 -18.19 -18.02 -20.47
C ASP A 224 -19.01 -17.08 -21.38
N TYR A 225 -19.64 -16.07 -20.75
CA TYR A 225 -20.23 -14.97 -21.50
C TYR A 225 -19.16 -14.06 -22.10
N THR A 226 -19.39 -13.62 -23.34
CA THR A 226 -18.46 -12.72 -24.05
C THR A 226 -18.55 -11.28 -23.53
N ASP A 227 -19.75 -10.85 -23.16
CA ASP A 227 -20.02 -9.49 -22.70
C ASP A 227 -21.30 -9.40 -21.86
N GLN A 228 -21.64 -8.22 -21.39
CA GLN A 228 -22.84 -7.95 -20.60
C GLN A 228 -24.12 -8.29 -21.38
N THR A 229 -24.19 -7.96 -22.67
CA THR A 229 -25.38 -8.19 -23.51
C THR A 229 -25.64 -9.68 -23.68
N ASP A 230 -24.59 -10.47 -23.92
CA ASP A 230 -24.67 -11.93 -24.00
C ASP A 230 -25.18 -12.50 -22.66
N MET A 231 -24.62 -12.06 -21.52
CA MET A 231 -25.07 -12.46 -20.19
C MET A 231 -26.54 -12.09 -19.94
N GLU A 232 -26.96 -10.91 -20.33
CA GLU A 232 -28.33 -10.46 -20.13
C GLU A 232 -29.33 -11.19 -21.03
N THR A 233 -28.93 -11.59 -22.24
CA THR A 233 -29.81 -12.19 -23.24
C THR A 233 -29.95 -13.70 -23.05
N ASN A 234 -28.84 -14.38 -22.78
CA ASN A 234 -28.78 -15.85 -22.79
C ASN A 234 -28.76 -16.38 -21.36
N ALA A 235 -29.91 -16.86 -20.86
CA ALA A 235 -29.97 -17.50 -19.54
C ALA A 235 -29.30 -18.88 -19.57
N PRO A 236 -28.59 -19.28 -18.51
CA PRO A 236 -28.08 -20.64 -18.42
C PRO A 236 -29.23 -21.64 -18.17
N THR A 237 -28.92 -22.91 -18.27
CA THR A 237 -29.86 -24.01 -17.97
C THR A 237 -30.35 -23.90 -16.52
N ALA A 238 -31.62 -24.21 -16.28
CA ALA A 238 -32.21 -24.19 -14.94
C ALA A 238 -31.38 -25.04 -13.95
N GLY A 239 -31.08 -24.48 -12.76
CA GLY A 239 -30.25 -25.13 -11.76
C GLY A 239 -28.73 -25.02 -12.01
N GLN A 240 -28.32 -24.35 -13.05
CA GLN A 240 -26.92 -24.10 -13.39
C GLN A 240 -26.58 -22.60 -13.31
N TYR A 241 -25.29 -22.27 -13.38
CA TYR A 241 -24.80 -20.89 -13.51
C TYR A 241 -23.85 -20.76 -14.70
N ARG A 242 -23.66 -19.54 -15.18
CA ARG A 242 -22.71 -19.20 -16.24
C ARG A 242 -22.02 -17.89 -15.90
N VAL A 243 -20.74 -17.74 -16.24
CA VAL A 243 -19.87 -16.68 -15.79
C VAL A 243 -19.60 -15.64 -16.88
N TRP A 244 -19.48 -14.38 -16.49
CA TRP A 244 -18.92 -13.29 -17.26
C TRP A 244 -17.62 -12.79 -16.58
N PRO A 245 -16.46 -13.31 -16.98
CA PRO A 245 -15.20 -13.03 -16.26
C PRO A 245 -14.81 -11.55 -16.27
N ALA A 246 -14.95 -10.88 -17.43
CA ALA A 246 -14.57 -9.47 -17.57
C ALA A 246 -15.39 -8.52 -16.66
N GLY A 247 -16.64 -8.88 -16.37
CA GLY A 247 -17.49 -8.13 -15.42
C GLY A 247 -17.42 -8.63 -13.99
N GLY A 248 -16.69 -9.73 -13.73
CA GLY A 248 -16.64 -10.39 -12.41
C GLY A 248 -18.00 -10.87 -11.92
N CYS A 249 -18.88 -11.28 -12.86
CA CYS A 249 -20.27 -11.63 -12.62
C CYS A 249 -20.55 -13.08 -12.98
N PHE A 250 -21.62 -13.61 -12.39
CA PHE A 250 -22.28 -14.82 -12.88
C PHE A 250 -23.80 -14.66 -12.87
N ARG A 251 -24.48 -15.43 -13.70
CA ARG A 251 -25.93 -15.48 -13.80
C ARG A 251 -26.43 -16.87 -13.45
N LEU A 252 -27.54 -16.96 -12.69
CA LEU A 252 -28.23 -18.21 -12.43
C LEU A 252 -29.30 -18.50 -13.50
N GLY A 253 -29.50 -19.79 -13.80
CA GLY A 253 -30.54 -20.25 -14.72
C GLY A 253 -31.93 -20.35 -14.12
N SER A 254 -32.05 -20.38 -12.79
CA SER A 254 -33.32 -20.41 -12.05
C SER A 254 -33.20 -19.68 -10.73
N ALA A 255 -34.35 -19.29 -10.13
CA ALA A 255 -34.38 -18.63 -8.84
C ALA A 255 -33.70 -19.54 -7.78
N PRO A 256 -32.84 -18.98 -6.92
CA PRO A 256 -32.18 -19.76 -5.88
C PRO A 256 -33.17 -20.21 -4.81
N THR A 257 -32.82 -21.30 -4.13
CA THR A 257 -33.61 -21.86 -3.02
C THR A 257 -33.23 -21.27 -1.67
N GLY A 258 -32.03 -20.68 -1.58
CA GLY A 258 -31.54 -20.01 -0.38
C GLY A 258 -30.47 -18.97 -0.66
N GLN A 259 -29.59 -18.77 0.32
CA GLN A 259 -28.50 -17.82 0.18
C GLN A 259 -27.50 -18.34 -0.85
N ILE A 260 -27.13 -17.46 -1.79
CA ILE A 260 -26.04 -17.71 -2.73
C ILE A 260 -24.73 -17.32 -2.08
N THR A 261 -23.77 -18.24 -2.09
CA THR A 261 -22.37 -18.00 -1.74
C THR A 261 -21.47 -18.57 -2.83
N CYS A 262 -20.20 -18.18 -2.84
CA CYS A 262 -19.25 -18.75 -3.79
C CYS A 262 -17.85 -18.83 -3.20
N ASP A 263 -17.07 -19.79 -3.74
CA ASP A 263 -15.63 -19.86 -3.58
C ASP A 263 -15.01 -19.32 -4.86
N ILE A 264 -14.15 -18.31 -4.73
CA ILE A 264 -13.45 -17.70 -5.86
C ILE A 264 -11.95 -17.82 -5.65
N THR A 265 -11.25 -18.30 -6.67
CA THR A 265 -9.81 -18.11 -6.83
C THR A 265 -9.62 -17.05 -7.91
N ASN A 266 -9.13 -15.87 -7.52
CA ASN A 266 -8.82 -14.78 -8.44
C ASN A 266 -7.37 -14.37 -8.24
N PRO A 267 -6.42 -15.03 -8.95
CA PRO A 267 -5.00 -14.84 -8.71
C PRO A 267 -4.59 -13.38 -8.96
N ALA A 268 -3.74 -12.85 -8.08
CA ALA A 268 -3.13 -11.56 -8.32
C ALA A 268 -2.13 -11.69 -9.49
N ILE A 269 -2.43 -11.04 -10.61
CA ILE A 269 -1.41 -10.85 -11.64
C ILE A 269 -0.49 -9.75 -11.14
N ALA A 270 0.79 -10.03 -11.04
CA ALA A 270 1.82 -9.02 -10.83
C ALA A 270 1.84 -8.07 -12.04
N GLY A 271 0.86 -7.16 -12.10
CA GLY A 271 0.75 -6.16 -13.17
C GLY A 271 1.80 -5.11 -12.98
N GLY A 272 2.83 -5.12 -13.83
CA GLY A 272 3.81 -4.05 -13.92
C GLY A 272 4.98 -4.12 -12.95
N SER A 273 5.10 -5.14 -12.12
CA SER A 273 6.26 -5.35 -11.28
C SER A 273 7.38 -6.03 -12.07
N THR A 274 8.39 -5.27 -12.48
CA THR A 274 9.62 -5.80 -13.08
C THR A 274 10.54 -6.46 -12.04
N GLY A 275 10.18 -6.45 -10.77
CA GLY A 275 10.98 -7.00 -9.66
C GLY A 275 10.44 -8.29 -9.06
N LEU A 276 9.15 -8.53 -9.08
CA LEU A 276 8.65 -9.89 -9.04
C LEU A 276 9.01 -10.44 -10.40
N THR A 277 10.07 -11.26 -10.49
CA THR A 277 10.22 -12.06 -11.69
C THR A 277 8.89 -12.76 -11.88
N PRO A 278 8.10 -12.32 -12.84
CA PRO A 278 6.96 -13.08 -13.23
C PRO A 278 7.54 -14.18 -14.13
N ALA A 279 7.95 -15.22 -13.54
CA ALA A 279 7.60 -16.46 -14.15
C ALA A 279 6.09 -16.42 -14.13
N ALA A 280 5.45 -15.74 -15.09
CA ALA A 280 4.03 -15.84 -15.50
C ALA A 280 3.08 -16.57 -14.51
N SER A 281 3.28 -16.47 -13.22
CA SER A 281 2.52 -17.19 -12.22
C SER A 281 1.45 -16.26 -11.69
N THR A 282 0.27 -16.43 -12.18
CA THR A 282 -0.95 -16.14 -11.48
C THR A 282 -0.83 -16.77 -10.09
N SER A 283 -0.52 -15.96 -9.08
CA SER A 283 -0.24 -16.46 -7.73
C SER A 283 -1.26 -15.92 -6.74
N CYS A 284 -1.72 -16.80 -5.86
CA CYS A 284 -2.52 -16.45 -4.68
C CYS A 284 -1.66 -16.33 -3.42
N GLU A 285 -0.35 -16.19 -3.57
CA GLU A 285 0.55 -16.03 -2.43
C GLU A 285 0.46 -14.62 -1.83
N VAL A 286 0.68 -14.52 -0.53
CA VAL A 286 0.51 -13.26 0.23
C VAL A 286 1.29 -12.10 -0.37
N HIS A 287 2.53 -12.33 -0.82
CA HIS A 287 3.36 -11.28 -1.42
C HIS A 287 2.81 -10.79 -2.75
N ALA A 288 2.20 -11.67 -3.56
CA ALA A 288 1.59 -11.28 -4.84
C ALA A 288 0.34 -10.40 -4.61
N ILE A 289 -0.50 -10.77 -3.64
CA ILE A 289 -1.69 -9.99 -3.29
C ILE A 289 -1.30 -8.64 -2.68
N LEU A 290 -0.29 -8.62 -1.79
CA LEU A 290 0.24 -7.39 -1.21
C LEU A 290 0.79 -6.44 -2.30
N GLY A 291 1.56 -6.97 -3.26
CA GLY A 291 2.06 -6.23 -4.41
C GLY A 291 0.94 -5.68 -5.29
N ARG A 292 -0.13 -6.47 -5.48
CA ARG A 292 -1.30 -6.02 -6.24
C ARG A 292 -2.04 -4.88 -5.55
N LEU A 293 -2.25 -4.95 -4.25
CA LEU A 293 -2.86 -3.88 -3.46
C LEU A 293 -2.02 -2.60 -3.54
N ALA A 294 -0.69 -2.73 -3.41
CA ALA A 294 0.23 -1.60 -3.55
C ALA A 294 0.17 -0.97 -4.96
N TYR A 295 0.15 -1.79 -6.00
CA TYR A 295 -0.01 -1.30 -7.38
C TYR A 295 -1.35 -0.57 -7.60
N LEU A 296 -2.45 -1.14 -7.14
CA LEU A 296 -3.78 -0.52 -7.24
C LEU A 296 -3.88 0.79 -6.45
N SER A 297 -3.10 0.96 -5.38
CA SER A 297 -3.00 2.22 -4.65
C SER A 297 -2.29 3.33 -5.42
N GLY A 298 -1.70 3.01 -6.58
CA GLY A 298 -0.98 3.94 -7.45
C GLY A 298 0.55 3.89 -7.32
N LEU A 299 1.09 2.85 -6.67
CA LEU A 299 2.53 2.63 -6.63
C LEU A 299 3.01 2.08 -7.98
N THR A 300 4.02 2.72 -8.58
CA THR A 300 4.57 2.25 -9.86
C THR A 300 5.55 1.11 -9.59
N ALA A 301 5.31 -0.06 -10.19
CA ALA A 301 6.17 -1.23 -10.11
C ALA A 301 6.63 -1.59 -8.67
N PRO A 302 5.71 -1.84 -7.73
CA PRO A 302 6.08 -2.19 -6.35
C PRO A 302 6.88 -3.50 -6.34
N GLN A 303 7.99 -3.50 -5.59
CA GLN A 303 8.75 -4.70 -5.31
C GLN A 303 8.42 -5.19 -3.90
N ILE A 304 8.10 -6.47 -3.77
CA ILE A 304 7.91 -7.10 -2.48
C ILE A 304 9.16 -7.92 -2.17
N ILE A 305 9.92 -7.46 -1.19
CA ILE A 305 11.10 -8.16 -0.69
C ILE A 305 10.67 -8.90 0.57
N SER A 306 10.49 -10.21 0.44
CA SER A 306 9.98 -11.06 1.51
C SER A 306 11.09 -11.95 2.08
N SER A 307 11.17 -12.05 3.40
CA SER A 307 11.98 -13.02 4.13
C SER A 307 11.17 -14.20 4.66
N LEU A 308 9.91 -14.33 4.23
CA LEU A 308 9.10 -15.48 4.64
C LEU A 308 9.74 -16.78 4.15
N ALA A 309 9.92 -17.73 5.06
CA ALA A 309 10.43 -19.06 4.71
C ALA A 309 9.46 -19.80 3.76
N VAL A 310 8.16 -19.52 3.88
CA VAL A 310 7.11 -20.01 3.00
C VAL A 310 6.15 -18.85 2.70
N ASN A 311 5.83 -18.63 1.43
CA ASN A 311 4.78 -17.68 1.04
C ASN A 311 3.43 -18.40 1.08
N PRO A 312 2.59 -18.18 2.12
CA PRO A 312 1.32 -18.87 2.23
C PRO A 312 0.35 -18.41 1.14
N GLN A 313 -0.45 -19.36 0.68
CA GLN A 313 -1.62 -19.08 -0.16
C GLN A 313 -2.70 -18.44 0.69
N CYS A 314 -3.28 -17.36 0.20
CA CYS A 314 -4.32 -16.64 0.93
C CYS A 314 -5.27 -15.91 -0.04
N GLY A 315 -6.23 -15.20 0.51
CA GLY A 315 -7.11 -14.32 -0.23
C GLY A 315 -7.76 -13.28 0.68
N ILE A 316 -8.23 -12.21 0.07
CA ILE A 316 -8.99 -11.17 0.74
C ILE A 316 -10.18 -10.78 -0.12
N TYR A 317 -11.37 -10.79 0.48
CA TYR A 317 -12.61 -10.34 -0.13
C TYR A 317 -13.01 -9.00 0.47
N LEU A 318 -12.89 -7.95 -0.32
CA LEU A 318 -13.12 -6.59 0.11
C LEU A 318 -14.54 -6.14 -0.26
N THR A 319 -15.25 -5.60 0.72
CA THR A 319 -16.59 -5.03 0.57
C THR A 319 -16.71 -3.78 1.43
N GLY A 320 -17.60 -2.85 1.07
CA GLY A 320 -17.84 -1.64 1.84
C GLY A 320 -16.73 -0.59 1.72
N GLU A 321 -16.60 0.25 2.74
CA GLU A 321 -15.62 1.34 2.78
C GLU A 321 -14.34 0.84 3.46
N VAL A 322 -13.34 0.50 2.68
CA VAL A 322 -12.05 0.00 3.15
C VAL A 322 -10.91 0.74 2.45
N THR A 323 -9.82 1.03 3.16
CA THR A 323 -8.60 1.61 2.58
C THR A 323 -7.62 0.51 2.18
N TYR A 324 -6.68 0.83 1.26
CA TYR A 324 -5.59 -0.10 0.94
C TYR A 324 -4.78 -0.46 2.18
N LEU A 325 -4.53 0.50 3.08
CA LEU A 325 -3.81 0.24 4.33
C LEU A 325 -4.52 -0.80 5.19
N GLN A 326 -5.84 -0.68 5.34
CA GLN A 326 -6.64 -1.66 6.09
C GLN A 326 -6.60 -3.03 5.43
N ALA A 327 -6.77 -3.08 4.10
CA ALA A 327 -6.71 -4.34 3.35
C ALA A 327 -5.34 -5.03 3.46
N MET A 328 -4.23 -4.26 3.35
CA MET A 328 -2.87 -4.79 3.51
C MET A 328 -2.62 -5.29 4.94
N ASN A 329 -3.09 -4.56 5.94
CA ASN A 329 -2.98 -4.97 7.34
C ASN A 329 -3.78 -6.23 7.63
N GLU A 330 -5.02 -6.34 7.13
CA GLU A 330 -5.87 -7.54 7.28
C GLU A 330 -5.22 -8.76 6.63
N LEU A 331 -4.69 -8.59 5.41
CA LEU A 331 -3.97 -9.66 4.72
C LEU A 331 -2.78 -10.16 5.55
N MET A 332 -1.99 -9.24 6.13
CA MET A 332 -0.78 -9.58 6.87
C MET A 332 -1.06 -10.10 8.29
N GLN A 333 -2.23 -9.85 8.86
CA GLN A 333 -2.62 -10.42 10.16
C GLN A 333 -2.69 -11.95 10.15
N GLY A 334 -3.00 -12.55 9.01
CA GLY A 334 -3.01 -14.01 8.81
C GLY A 334 -1.63 -14.66 8.76
N VAL A 335 -0.58 -13.85 8.63
CA VAL A 335 0.82 -14.27 8.52
C VAL A 335 1.57 -13.76 9.73
N SER A 336 2.44 -14.58 10.33
CA SER A 336 3.26 -14.15 11.47
C SER A 336 4.41 -13.23 11.02
N ALA A 337 4.08 -12.18 10.26
CA ALA A 337 5.04 -11.26 9.66
C ALA A 337 4.56 -9.82 9.77
N GLY A 338 5.51 -8.90 9.83
CA GLY A 338 5.31 -7.48 9.66
C GLY A 338 5.66 -7.00 8.26
N TRP A 339 5.11 -5.87 7.84
CA TRP A 339 5.48 -5.22 6.59
C TRP A 339 5.83 -3.75 6.81
N TYR A 340 6.76 -3.24 6.04
CA TYR A 340 7.17 -1.84 6.09
C TYR A 340 7.74 -1.40 4.73
N LEU A 341 7.79 -0.10 4.50
CA LEU A 341 8.40 0.46 3.29
C LEU A 341 9.91 0.54 3.46
N ASN A 342 10.65 0.19 2.41
CA ASN A 342 12.09 0.32 2.39
C ASN A 342 12.49 1.80 2.39
N PRO A 343 13.24 2.30 3.38
CA PRO A 343 13.66 3.69 3.41
C PRO A 343 14.50 4.11 2.19
N GLY A 344 15.20 3.16 1.58
CA GLY A 344 16.05 3.39 0.40
C GLY A 344 15.32 3.37 -0.95
N SER A 345 14.02 3.10 -0.96
CA SER A 345 13.24 2.97 -2.19
C SER A 345 11.83 3.54 -2.04
N ASP A 346 11.33 4.19 -3.07
CA ASP A 346 9.97 4.74 -3.08
C ASP A 346 8.88 3.70 -3.35
N SER A 347 9.27 2.48 -3.74
CA SER A 347 8.34 1.47 -4.22
C SER A 347 8.46 0.11 -3.55
N ASP A 348 9.51 -0.11 -2.75
CA ASP A 348 9.76 -1.42 -2.18
C ASP A 348 9.04 -1.62 -0.85
N ILE A 349 8.36 -2.75 -0.73
CA ILE A 349 7.73 -3.21 0.49
C ILE A 349 8.53 -4.38 1.03
N LEU A 350 9.01 -4.25 2.25
CA LEU A 350 9.73 -5.29 2.97
C LEU A 350 8.73 -6.08 3.82
N VAL A 351 8.74 -7.39 3.68
CA VAL A 351 7.98 -8.32 4.53
C VAL A 351 8.99 -9.12 5.35
N ARG A 352 8.88 -9.06 6.67
CA ARG A 352 9.76 -9.75 7.60
C ARG A 352 8.96 -10.64 8.53
N GLU A 353 9.40 -11.88 8.62
CA GLU A 353 8.89 -12.82 9.62
C GLU A 353 9.49 -12.48 10.99
N LEU A 354 8.72 -12.73 12.05
CA LEU A 354 9.25 -12.71 13.40
C LEU A 354 10.09 -13.97 13.60
N GLU A 355 11.38 -13.79 13.62
CA GLU A 355 12.34 -14.86 13.88
C GLU A 355 12.63 -14.98 15.39
N ASP A 356 13.05 -16.18 15.83
CA ASP A 356 13.50 -16.36 17.20
C ASP A 356 14.81 -15.56 17.38
N PRO A 357 14.88 -14.62 18.32
CA PRO A 357 16.10 -13.85 18.57
C PRO A 357 17.33 -14.72 18.85
N ALA A 358 17.13 -15.95 19.33
CA ALA A 358 18.21 -16.89 19.56
C ALA A 358 18.81 -17.49 18.26
N SER A 359 18.08 -17.41 17.14
CA SER A 359 18.55 -17.86 15.82
C SER A 359 19.26 -16.76 15.02
N GLU A 360 19.16 -15.49 15.47
CA GLU A 360 19.73 -14.35 14.78
C GLU A 360 21.17 -14.06 15.23
N THR A 361 22.00 -13.65 14.27
CA THR A 361 23.30 -13.08 14.59
C THR A 361 23.11 -11.65 15.08
N SER A 362 23.69 -11.29 16.23
CA SER A 362 23.68 -9.92 16.72
C SER A 362 24.14 -8.94 15.63
N VAL A 363 23.27 -8.00 15.29
CA VAL A 363 23.58 -6.99 14.25
C VAL A 363 24.38 -5.83 14.87
N GLN A 364 24.21 -5.61 16.18
CA GLN A 364 24.93 -4.59 16.93
C GLN A 364 24.92 -4.90 18.42
N ASP A 365 26.11 -4.92 19.02
CA ASP A 365 26.22 -4.98 20.48
C ASP A 365 26.21 -3.56 21.06
N PHE A 366 25.34 -3.34 22.06
CA PHE A 366 25.32 -2.10 22.79
C PHE A 366 26.37 -2.16 23.90
N THR A 367 27.32 -1.25 23.82
CA THR A 367 28.38 -1.08 24.83
C THR A 367 28.14 0.22 25.58
N ASP A 368 28.80 0.41 26.73
CA ASP A 368 28.71 1.64 27.51
C ASP A 368 29.07 2.90 26.69
N GLU A 369 29.82 2.74 25.61
CA GLU A 369 30.20 3.84 24.71
C GLU A 369 29.08 4.32 23.79
N ASN A 370 28.10 3.46 23.49
CA ASN A 370 26.96 3.80 22.65
C ASN A 370 25.61 3.88 23.39
N ILE A 371 25.63 3.74 24.72
CA ILE A 371 24.47 3.98 25.57
C ILE A 371 24.61 5.38 26.22
N ILE A 372 23.77 6.31 25.78
CA ILE A 372 23.75 7.68 26.34
C ILE A 372 23.02 7.72 27.68
N SER A 373 21.97 6.94 27.84
CA SER A 373 21.23 6.81 29.09
C SER A 373 20.52 5.46 29.19
N PHE A 374 20.48 4.91 30.38
CA PHE A 374 19.73 3.70 30.71
C PHE A 374 18.71 4.02 31.81
N LYS A 375 17.44 3.76 31.50
CA LYS A 375 16.37 3.87 32.50
C LYS A 375 15.74 2.49 32.68
N PRO A 376 15.96 1.81 33.81
CA PRO A 376 15.32 0.52 34.04
C PRO A 376 13.81 0.69 34.14
N LEU A 377 13.06 -0.12 33.37
CA LEU A 377 11.63 -0.28 33.54
C LEU A 377 11.43 -1.15 34.81
N VAL A 378 11.06 -0.53 35.90
CA VAL A 378 10.63 -1.26 37.09
C VAL A 378 9.23 -1.77 36.82
N SER A 379 9.09 -3.09 36.58
CA SER A 379 7.78 -3.71 36.59
C SER A 379 7.19 -3.61 38.01
N ALA A 380 6.03 -2.98 38.10
CA ALA A 380 5.25 -2.97 39.33
C ALA A 380 4.62 -4.35 39.59
#